data_4f43def183352724c6fcfe58730f44f4
#
_entry.id   4f43def183352724c6fcfe58730f44f4
#
_cell.length_a   1.000
_cell.length_b   1.000
_cell.length_c   1.000
_cell.angle_alpha   90.00
_cell.angle_beta   90.00
_cell.angle_gamma   90.00
#
_symmetry.space_group_name_H-M   'P 1'
#
loop_
_entity.id
_entity.type
_entity.pdbx_description
1 polymer ?
#
loop_
_entity_poly.entity_id
_entity_poly.type
_entity_poly.pdbx_seq_one_letter_code
_entity_poly.pdbx_strand_id
1 'polypeptide(L)'
;MIVLFDADSLIFASCHRSKNDTDRYKGKYYTNIKDASNKYDEQFMKIINDINEVYDVNSVITFNGSKGNFRKKITPVYKANRKKQELPPLLHELHKYVKETYNSIYGCGVETDDLVAKHWYEIQKEIGKEYVLICSIDKDYKQFNCLIWNYHKKIVLDISEQEALYNFYEQMIAGDSADNVNYFKGKGKKFAEKYYEGCKTKYQYTKKLYKLFKEQYKSKAREKYIECYNLLKLRTT
;
A
#
# COMPACT_ATOMS: atom_id res chain seq x y z
N MET A 1 -21.12 5.15 1.53
CA MET A 1 -19.65 4.99 1.33
C MET A 1 -19.34 3.61 0.83
N ILE A 2 -18.54 3.46 -0.22
CA ILE A 2 -17.93 2.18 -0.65
C ILE A 2 -16.54 2.10 -0.04
N VAL A 3 -16.24 1.04 0.73
CA VAL A 3 -14.96 0.81 1.37
C VAL A 3 -14.16 -0.21 0.57
N LEU A 4 -12.96 0.16 0.14
CA LEU A 4 -11.98 -0.74 -0.48
C LEU A 4 -10.96 -1.14 0.57
N PHE A 5 -11.09 -2.37 1.07
CA PHE A 5 -10.30 -2.85 2.19
C PHE A 5 -9.07 -3.64 1.73
N ASP A 6 -7.88 -3.07 1.93
CA ASP A 6 -6.60 -3.77 1.74
C ASP A 6 -6.31 -4.65 2.97
N ALA A 7 -6.51 -5.95 2.82
CA ALA A 7 -6.46 -6.89 3.92
C ALA A 7 -5.05 -7.41 4.24
N ASP A 8 -4.06 -7.24 3.37
CA ASP A 8 -2.75 -7.90 3.52
C ASP A 8 -2.06 -7.58 4.85
N SER A 9 -2.07 -6.30 5.25
CA SER A 9 -1.47 -5.88 6.51
C SER A 9 -2.21 -6.43 7.73
N LEU A 10 -3.55 -6.49 7.68
CA LEU A 10 -4.36 -7.06 8.76
C LEU A 10 -4.19 -8.57 8.84
N ILE A 11 -4.14 -9.27 7.71
CA ILE A 11 -3.87 -10.71 7.65
C ILE A 11 -2.51 -11.01 8.31
N PHE A 12 -1.47 -10.28 7.93
CA PHE A 12 -0.14 -10.44 8.52
C PHE A 12 -0.17 -10.20 10.04
N ALA A 13 -0.81 -9.13 10.49
CA ALA A 13 -0.93 -8.79 11.92
C ALA A 13 -1.72 -9.84 12.71
N SER A 14 -2.74 -10.44 12.07
CA SER A 14 -3.59 -11.45 12.71
C SER A 14 -2.91 -12.80 12.89
N CYS A 15 -1.83 -13.08 12.16
CA CYS A 15 -0.99 -14.24 12.40
C CYS A 15 -0.15 -14.14 13.69
N HIS A 16 0.01 -12.94 14.26
CA HIS A 16 0.80 -12.73 15.47
C HIS A 16 -0.08 -12.88 16.70
N ARG A 17 0.49 -13.47 17.75
CA ARG A 17 -0.18 -13.59 19.05
C ARG A 17 -0.42 -12.21 19.67
N SER A 18 -1.53 -12.06 20.38
CA SER A 18 -1.78 -10.93 21.23
C SER A 18 -0.88 -10.96 22.48
N LYS A 19 -0.53 -9.80 23.03
CA LYS A 19 0.21 -9.71 24.29
C LYS A 19 -0.57 -10.30 25.48
N ASN A 20 -1.90 -10.39 25.35
CA ASN A 20 -2.80 -10.90 26.38
C ASN A 20 -3.10 -12.40 26.21
N ASP A 21 -2.56 -13.03 25.17
CA ASP A 21 -2.70 -14.49 25.01
C ASP A 21 -1.85 -15.19 26.05
N THR A 22 -2.52 -15.69 27.06
CA THR A 22 -1.90 -16.48 28.12
C THR A 22 -1.32 -17.79 27.56
N ASP A 23 -0.22 -18.21 28.09
CA ASP A 23 0.58 -19.47 28.12
C ASP A 23 0.21 -20.67 27.19
N ARG A 24 -0.88 -20.61 26.42
CA ARG A 24 -1.34 -21.68 25.55
C ARG A 24 -0.38 -21.93 24.37
N TYR A 25 0.38 -20.92 24.00
CA TYR A 25 1.29 -20.96 22.86
C TYR A 25 2.68 -20.46 23.24
N LYS A 26 3.68 -21.30 23.02
CA LYS A 26 5.08 -20.83 23.04
C LYS A 26 5.39 -20.24 21.67
N GLY A 27 5.73 -18.96 21.59
CA GLY A 27 6.17 -18.33 20.36
C GLY A 27 5.43 -17.04 19.96
N LYS A 28 5.88 -16.47 18.88
CA LYS A 28 5.47 -15.17 18.34
C LYS A 28 4.16 -15.24 17.53
N TYR A 29 3.89 -16.41 16.94
CA TYR A 29 2.80 -16.62 15.99
C TYR A 29 1.76 -17.57 16.55
N TYR A 30 0.53 -17.45 16.07
CA TYR A 30 -0.48 -18.50 16.22
C TYR A 30 -0.06 -19.74 15.41
N THR A 31 -0.43 -20.90 15.92
CA THR A 31 -0.25 -22.21 15.27
C THR A 31 -1.57 -22.88 14.93
N ASN A 32 -2.70 -22.27 15.33
CA ASN A 32 -4.04 -22.73 15.04
C ASN A 32 -4.75 -21.68 14.16
N ILE A 33 -5.23 -22.11 13.01
CA ILE A 33 -5.91 -21.22 12.05
C ILE A 33 -7.17 -20.59 12.65
N LYS A 34 -7.92 -21.30 13.49
CA LYS A 34 -9.11 -20.78 14.15
C LYS A 34 -8.81 -19.56 15.02
N ASP A 35 -7.69 -19.56 15.75
CA ASP A 35 -7.31 -18.42 16.59
C ASP A 35 -6.89 -17.22 15.74
N ALA A 36 -6.14 -17.46 14.66
CA ALA A 36 -5.72 -16.42 13.73
C ALA A 36 -6.91 -15.82 12.95
N SER A 37 -7.86 -16.67 12.51
CA SER A 37 -9.06 -16.21 11.81
C SER A 37 -10.00 -15.45 12.73
N ASN A 38 -10.26 -15.93 13.94
CA ASN A 38 -11.06 -15.19 14.93
C ASN A 38 -10.50 -13.81 15.20
N LYS A 39 -9.17 -13.71 15.37
CA LYS A 39 -8.52 -12.41 15.56
C LYS A 39 -8.69 -11.50 14.35
N TYR A 40 -8.57 -12.05 13.13
CA TYR A 40 -8.80 -11.28 11.91
C TYR A 40 -10.24 -10.74 11.87
N ASP A 41 -11.22 -11.63 12.11
CA ASP A 41 -12.65 -11.29 12.05
C ASP A 41 -13.02 -10.22 13.08
N GLU A 42 -12.55 -10.36 14.32
CA GLU A 42 -12.76 -9.36 15.38
C GLU A 42 -12.17 -7.99 15.00
N GLN A 43 -10.94 -7.98 14.48
CA GLN A 43 -10.29 -6.73 14.09
C GLN A 43 -10.93 -6.11 12.85
N PHE A 44 -11.29 -6.94 11.85
CA PHE A 44 -11.98 -6.48 10.65
C PHE A 44 -13.32 -5.84 11.01
N MET A 45 -14.17 -6.52 11.80
CA MET A 45 -15.45 -5.99 12.23
C MET A 45 -15.30 -4.70 13.03
N LYS A 46 -14.30 -4.63 13.92
CA LYS A 46 -14.00 -3.42 14.67
C LYS A 46 -13.63 -2.26 13.73
N ILE A 47 -12.80 -2.48 12.72
CA ILE A 47 -12.43 -1.46 11.75
C ILE A 47 -13.65 -0.97 10.98
N ILE A 48 -14.51 -1.87 10.52
CA ILE A 48 -15.74 -1.49 9.79
C ILE A 48 -16.69 -0.72 10.70
N ASN A 49 -16.83 -1.10 11.96
CA ASN A 49 -17.65 -0.37 12.93
C ASN A 49 -17.05 1.04 13.20
N ASP A 50 -15.74 1.16 13.37
CA ASP A 50 -15.05 2.47 13.52
C ASP A 50 -15.33 3.37 12.30
N ILE A 51 -15.38 2.81 11.08
CA ILE A 51 -15.72 3.56 9.86
C ILE A 51 -17.19 3.95 9.85
N ASN A 52 -18.09 3.05 10.28
CA ASN A 52 -19.54 3.31 10.34
C ASN A 52 -19.91 4.41 11.34
N GLU A 53 -19.07 4.69 12.33
CA GLU A 53 -19.27 5.84 13.22
C GLU A 53 -19.10 7.20 12.50
N VAL A 54 -18.39 7.20 11.35
CA VAL A 54 -18.05 8.43 10.60
C VAL A 54 -18.80 8.50 9.26
N TYR A 55 -19.03 7.35 8.62
CA TYR A 55 -19.62 7.25 7.29
C TYR A 55 -20.73 6.20 7.27
N ASP A 56 -21.77 6.42 6.48
CA ASP A 56 -22.75 5.38 6.14
C ASP A 56 -22.13 4.41 5.13
N VAL A 57 -21.68 3.24 5.59
CA VAL A 57 -21.02 2.22 4.76
C VAL A 57 -22.06 1.37 4.04
N ASN A 58 -22.12 1.51 2.71
CA ASN A 58 -23.06 0.75 1.88
C ASN A 58 -22.51 -0.59 1.43
N SER A 59 -21.19 -0.66 1.21
CA SER A 59 -20.51 -1.90 0.83
C SER A 59 -19.02 -1.91 1.20
N VAL A 60 -18.48 -3.11 1.40
CA VAL A 60 -17.06 -3.35 1.63
C VAL A 60 -16.56 -4.33 0.58
N ILE A 61 -15.57 -3.93 -0.18
CA ILE A 61 -14.87 -4.79 -1.15
C ILE A 61 -13.48 -5.09 -0.57
N THR A 62 -13.22 -6.34 -0.27
CA THR A 62 -11.96 -6.78 0.33
C THR A 62 -10.99 -7.25 -0.74
N PHE A 63 -9.73 -6.92 -0.57
CA PHE A 63 -8.63 -7.32 -1.44
C PHE A 63 -7.56 -8.00 -0.61
N ASN A 64 -7.03 -9.13 -1.09
CA ASN A 64 -5.95 -9.80 -0.40
C ASN A 64 -5.04 -10.60 -1.33
N GLY A 65 -3.77 -10.64 -1.00
CA GLY A 65 -2.76 -11.43 -1.66
C GLY A 65 -2.65 -11.18 -3.16
N SER A 66 -1.58 -11.65 -3.74
CA SER A 66 -1.44 -11.69 -5.20
C SER A 66 -0.49 -12.81 -5.60
N LYS A 67 -0.74 -13.44 -6.75
CA LYS A 67 0.18 -14.41 -7.32
C LYS A 67 1.05 -13.74 -8.38
N GLY A 68 2.32 -13.58 -8.04
CA GLY A 68 3.30 -12.93 -8.91
C GLY A 68 3.30 -11.40 -8.74
N ASN A 69 4.34 -10.77 -9.27
CA ASN A 69 4.56 -9.33 -9.19
C ASN A 69 5.39 -8.89 -10.39
N PHE A 70 4.82 -8.05 -11.24
CA PHE A 70 5.50 -7.55 -12.44
C PHE A 70 6.77 -6.73 -12.10
N ARG A 71 6.82 -6.07 -10.92
CA ARG A 71 7.98 -5.27 -10.50
C ARG A 71 9.25 -6.12 -10.35
N LYS A 72 9.11 -7.40 -9.98
CA LYS A 72 10.24 -8.36 -9.95
C LYS A 72 10.81 -8.67 -11.33
N LYS A 73 10.02 -8.47 -12.41
CA LYS A 73 10.51 -8.60 -13.81
C LYS A 73 11.27 -7.35 -14.26
N ILE A 74 11.00 -6.19 -13.66
CA ILE A 74 11.71 -4.93 -13.93
C ILE A 74 13.11 -5.01 -13.31
N THR A 75 13.19 -5.42 -12.04
CA THR A 75 14.47 -5.60 -11.35
C THR A 75 14.38 -6.71 -10.29
N PRO A 76 15.37 -7.62 -10.24
CA PRO A 76 15.39 -8.71 -9.25
C PRO A 76 15.66 -8.22 -7.82
N VAL A 77 16.14 -6.98 -7.66
CA VAL A 77 16.41 -6.42 -6.32
C VAL A 77 15.15 -5.88 -5.62
N TYR A 78 14.04 -5.73 -6.35
CA TYR A 78 12.76 -5.31 -5.78
C TYR A 78 12.30 -6.28 -4.68
N LYS A 79 12.09 -5.75 -3.46
CA LYS A 79 11.74 -6.53 -2.25
C LYS A 79 12.72 -7.67 -1.90
N ALA A 80 13.98 -7.60 -2.40
CA ALA A 80 14.97 -8.66 -2.14
C ALA A 80 15.39 -8.71 -0.66
N ASN A 81 15.31 -7.59 0.06
CA ASN A 81 15.53 -7.49 1.51
C ASN A 81 14.55 -8.34 2.32
N ARG A 82 13.36 -8.66 1.79
CA ARG A 82 12.35 -9.47 2.47
C ARG A 82 12.64 -10.97 2.48
N LYS A 83 13.58 -11.46 1.65
CA LYS A 83 13.94 -12.89 1.55
C LYS A 83 14.47 -13.50 2.85
N LYS A 84 14.97 -12.67 3.77
CA LYS A 84 15.50 -13.10 5.08
C LYS A 84 14.44 -13.01 6.20
N GLN A 85 13.24 -12.58 5.90
CA GLN A 85 12.19 -12.40 6.88
C GLN A 85 11.44 -13.72 7.07
N GLU A 86 11.40 -14.18 8.31
CA GLU A 86 10.56 -15.33 8.67
C GLU A 86 9.09 -14.94 8.51
N LEU A 87 8.37 -15.71 7.69
CA LEU A 87 6.94 -15.50 7.49
C LEU A 87 6.15 -16.24 8.57
N PRO A 88 5.02 -15.68 9.02
CA PRO A 88 4.12 -16.40 9.93
C PRO A 88 3.68 -17.74 9.32
N PRO A 89 3.70 -18.84 10.10
CA PRO A 89 3.36 -20.16 9.57
C PRO A 89 1.97 -20.26 8.95
N LEU A 90 0.98 -19.57 9.52
CA LEU A 90 -0.41 -19.56 9.06
C LEU A 90 -0.73 -18.51 8.00
N LEU A 91 0.26 -17.74 7.53
CA LEU A 91 0.00 -16.61 6.62
C LEU A 91 -0.76 -17.05 5.36
N HIS A 92 -0.33 -18.13 4.75
CA HIS A 92 -0.98 -18.65 3.53
C HIS A 92 -2.40 -19.16 3.78
N GLU A 93 -2.60 -19.89 4.88
CA GLU A 93 -3.92 -20.40 5.26
C GLU A 93 -4.89 -19.27 5.60
N LEU A 94 -4.40 -18.22 6.29
CA LEU A 94 -5.22 -17.06 6.62
C LEU A 94 -5.59 -16.22 5.38
N HIS A 95 -4.67 -16.09 4.41
CA HIS A 95 -5.01 -15.50 3.11
C HIS A 95 -6.12 -16.29 2.40
N LYS A 96 -6.06 -17.62 2.43
CA LYS A 96 -7.09 -18.47 1.85
C LYS A 96 -8.43 -18.29 2.58
N TYR A 97 -8.41 -18.32 3.91
CA TYR A 97 -9.59 -18.08 4.75
C TYR A 97 -10.26 -16.74 4.40
N VAL A 98 -9.51 -15.65 4.39
CA VAL A 98 -10.05 -14.32 4.09
C VAL A 98 -10.61 -14.25 2.67
N LYS A 99 -9.94 -14.86 1.70
CA LYS A 99 -10.43 -14.94 0.33
C LYS A 99 -11.79 -15.62 0.23
N GLU A 100 -11.95 -16.76 0.91
CA GLU A 100 -13.17 -17.57 0.83
C GLU A 100 -14.30 -16.98 1.67
N THR A 101 -14.01 -16.48 2.89
CA THR A 101 -15.01 -15.96 3.83
C THR A 101 -15.55 -14.59 3.40
N TYR A 102 -14.66 -13.72 2.93
CA TYR A 102 -15.02 -12.34 2.55
C TYR A 102 -15.17 -12.15 1.04
N ASN A 103 -15.12 -13.22 0.26
CA ASN A 103 -15.15 -13.17 -1.21
C ASN A 103 -14.15 -12.14 -1.78
N SER A 104 -12.93 -12.12 -1.21
CA SER A 104 -11.94 -11.11 -1.52
C SER A 104 -11.43 -11.20 -2.95
N ILE A 105 -11.23 -10.05 -3.57
CA ILE A 105 -10.61 -9.94 -4.89
C ILE A 105 -9.13 -10.31 -4.76
N TYR A 106 -8.70 -11.25 -5.59
CA TYR A 106 -7.34 -11.78 -5.60
C TYR A 106 -6.67 -11.55 -6.95
N GLY A 107 -5.50 -10.95 -6.94
CA GLY A 107 -4.79 -10.58 -8.18
C GLY A 107 -3.86 -11.65 -8.73
N CYS A 108 -3.52 -11.48 -10.01
CA CYS A 108 -2.50 -12.27 -10.68
C CYS A 108 -1.53 -11.33 -11.42
N GLY A 109 -0.24 -11.43 -11.10
CA GLY A 109 0.82 -10.65 -11.76
C GLY A 109 0.98 -9.20 -11.27
N VAL A 110 0.09 -8.74 -10.38
CA VAL A 110 0.10 -7.40 -9.75
C VAL A 110 0.06 -7.54 -8.23
N GLU A 111 0.42 -6.50 -7.50
CA GLU A 111 0.30 -6.47 -6.03
C GLU A 111 -1.13 -6.09 -5.62
N THR A 112 -1.48 -6.36 -4.37
CA THR A 112 -2.83 -6.06 -3.82
C THR A 112 -3.12 -4.56 -3.89
N ASP A 113 -2.12 -3.73 -3.62
CA ASP A 113 -2.22 -2.27 -3.69
C ASP A 113 -2.52 -1.76 -5.12
N ASP A 114 -1.97 -2.41 -6.17
CA ASP A 114 -2.33 -2.11 -7.56
C ASP A 114 -3.81 -2.45 -7.85
N LEU A 115 -4.33 -3.56 -7.28
CA LEU A 115 -5.74 -3.94 -7.44
C LEU A 115 -6.68 -2.93 -6.79
N VAL A 116 -6.39 -2.58 -5.54
CA VAL A 116 -7.15 -1.56 -4.81
C VAL A 116 -7.12 -0.24 -5.58
N ALA A 117 -5.94 0.19 -6.04
CA ALA A 117 -5.78 1.43 -6.80
C ALA A 117 -6.59 1.43 -8.11
N LYS A 118 -6.61 0.29 -8.83
CA LYS A 118 -7.39 0.12 -10.04
C LYS A 118 -8.90 0.25 -9.76
N HIS A 119 -9.42 -0.51 -8.79
CA HIS A 119 -10.85 -0.46 -8.43
C HIS A 119 -11.25 0.91 -7.89
N TRP A 120 -10.40 1.53 -7.05
CA TRP A 120 -10.62 2.90 -6.62
C TRP A 120 -10.77 3.85 -7.82
N TYR A 121 -9.84 3.76 -8.80
CA TYR A 121 -9.85 4.63 -9.96
C TYR A 121 -11.09 4.44 -10.84
N GLU A 122 -11.54 3.19 -11.02
CA GLU A 122 -12.74 2.86 -11.78
C GLU A 122 -14.00 3.38 -11.08
N ILE A 123 -14.18 3.08 -9.80
CA ILE A 123 -15.38 3.44 -9.03
C ILE A 123 -15.47 4.96 -8.84
N GLN A 124 -14.37 5.62 -8.44
CA GLN A 124 -14.40 7.07 -8.22
C GLN A 124 -14.73 7.88 -9.48
N LYS A 125 -14.47 7.35 -10.67
CA LYS A 125 -14.87 7.98 -11.93
C LYS A 125 -16.39 7.99 -12.15
N GLU A 126 -17.06 6.96 -11.64
CA GLU A 126 -18.50 6.80 -11.82
C GLU A 126 -19.31 7.55 -10.77
N ILE A 127 -18.87 7.51 -9.52
CA ILE A 127 -19.67 8.03 -8.40
C ILE A 127 -19.03 9.20 -7.64
N GLY A 128 -17.77 9.55 -7.93
CA GLY A 128 -17.04 10.59 -7.20
C GLY A 128 -16.11 10.03 -6.11
N LYS A 129 -14.99 10.72 -5.87
CA LYS A 129 -13.99 10.30 -4.88
C LYS A 129 -14.52 10.33 -3.44
N GLU A 130 -15.46 11.21 -3.16
CA GLU A 130 -16.07 11.42 -1.85
C GLU A 130 -16.94 10.24 -1.38
N TYR A 131 -17.27 9.33 -2.28
CA TYR A 131 -18.05 8.13 -1.99
C TYR A 131 -17.21 6.85 -1.89
N VAL A 132 -15.89 6.94 -2.07
CA VAL A 132 -14.98 5.79 -2.07
C VAL A 132 -13.87 5.98 -1.06
N LEU A 133 -13.78 5.09 -0.08
CA LEU A 133 -12.80 5.11 0.99
C LEU A 133 -11.83 3.93 0.85
N ILE A 134 -10.52 4.19 0.73
CA ILE A 134 -9.50 3.15 0.82
C ILE A 134 -9.22 2.90 2.31
N CYS A 135 -9.44 1.68 2.79
CA CYS A 135 -9.10 1.29 4.15
C CYS A 135 -7.76 0.55 4.16
N SER A 136 -6.70 1.24 4.55
CA SER A 136 -5.34 0.69 4.60
C SER A 136 -4.43 1.51 5.50
N ILE A 137 -3.34 0.89 5.96
CA ILE A 137 -2.22 1.57 6.65
C ILE A 137 -1.07 1.88 5.69
N ASP A 138 -1.14 1.41 4.45
CA ASP A 138 -0.08 1.63 3.48
C ASP A 138 -0.05 3.10 3.03
N LYS A 139 1.15 3.68 3.06
CA LYS A 139 1.39 5.07 2.66
C LYS A 139 1.32 5.27 1.14
N ASP A 140 1.44 4.19 0.36
CA ASP A 140 1.58 4.28 -1.09
C ASP A 140 0.26 4.73 -1.76
N TYR A 141 -0.88 4.55 -1.10
CA TYR A 141 -2.15 5.13 -1.55
C TYR A 141 -2.19 6.66 -1.52
N LYS A 142 -1.30 7.32 -0.77
CA LYS A 142 -1.20 8.79 -0.74
C LYS A 142 -0.75 9.41 -2.07
N GLN A 143 -0.41 8.58 -3.06
CA GLN A 143 -0.15 9.05 -4.42
C GLN A 143 -1.41 9.31 -5.25
N PHE A 144 -2.60 9.16 -4.65
CA PHE A 144 -3.89 9.44 -5.26
C PHE A 144 -4.66 10.53 -4.51
N ASN A 145 -5.47 11.29 -5.24
CA ASN A 145 -6.43 12.23 -4.66
C ASN A 145 -7.64 11.44 -4.14
N CYS A 146 -7.54 10.89 -2.94
CA CYS A 146 -8.50 9.94 -2.38
C CYS A 146 -8.70 10.11 -0.88
N LEU A 147 -9.77 9.49 -0.37
CA LEU A 147 -10.00 9.31 1.06
C LEU A 147 -9.34 8.00 1.51
N ILE A 148 -8.57 8.04 2.60
CA ILE A 148 -7.91 6.88 3.19
C ILE A 148 -8.31 6.78 4.67
N TRP A 149 -8.88 5.65 5.08
CA TRP A 149 -9.03 5.30 6.48
C TRP A 149 -7.78 4.58 6.98
N ASN A 150 -7.02 5.25 7.84
CA ASN A 150 -5.90 4.61 8.52
C ASN A 150 -6.39 3.95 9.81
N TYR A 151 -6.64 2.65 9.78
CA TYR A 151 -7.23 1.93 10.89
C TYR A 151 -6.33 1.80 12.13
N HIS A 152 -4.99 1.96 12.00
CA HIS A 152 -4.11 2.02 13.18
C HIS A 152 -4.26 3.34 13.94
N LYS A 153 -4.41 4.45 13.21
CA LYS A 153 -4.55 5.79 13.79
C LYS A 153 -5.99 6.19 14.02
N LYS A 154 -6.93 5.44 13.46
CA LYS A 154 -8.38 5.73 13.45
C LYS A 154 -8.69 7.15 12.93
N ILE A 155 -8.08 7.51 11.83
CA ILE A 155 -8.26 8.82 11.18
C ILE A 155 -8.54 8.66 9.69
N VAL A 156 -9.32 9.59 9.17
CA VAL A 156 -9.47 9.82 7.73
C VAL A 156 -8.36 10.75 7.26
N LEU A 157 -7.72 10.39 6.17
CA LEU A 157 -6.83 11.25 5.41
C LEU A 157 -7.54 11.61 4.11
N ASP A 158 -7.87 12.89 3.91
CA ASP A 158 -8.33 13.39 2.62
C ASP A 158 -7.12 13.95 1.87
N ILE A 159 -6.66 13.20 0.89
CA ILE A 159 -5.48 13.55 0.10
C ILE A 159 -5.91 14.40 -1.09
N SER A 160 -5.48 15.64 -1.13
CA SER A 160 -5.69 16.53 -2.26
C SER A 160 -4.85 16.12 -3.47
N GLU A 161 -5.23 16.60 -4.67
CA GLU A 161 -4.46 16.36 -5.90
C GLU A 161 -3.01 16.85 -5.78
N GLN A 162 -2.81 18.01 -5.15
CA GLN A 162 -1.48 18.60 -4.95
C GLN A 162 -0.62 17.74 -3.98
N GLU A 163 -1.22 17.25 -2.89
CA GLU A 163 -0.53 16.36 -1.95
C GLU A 163 -0.21 15.02 -2.60
N ALA A 164 -1.15 14.45 -3.36
CA ALA A 164 -0.93 13.20 -4.08
C ALA A 164 0.26 13.29 -5.05
N LEU A 165 0.30 14.39 -5.78
CA LEU A 165 1.38 14.69 -6.71
C LEU A 165 2.73 14.81 -5.97
N TYR A 166 2.76 15.60 -4.90
CA TYR A 166 3.95 15.77 -4.07
C TYR A 166 4.42 14.44 -3.47
N ASN A 167 3.53 13.67 -2.84
CA ASN A 167 3.86 12.39 -2.19
C ASN A 167 4.51 11.42 -3.17
N PHE A 168 3.98 11.29 -4.38
CA PHE A 168 4.56 10.43 -5.40
C PHE A 168 5.98 10.87 -5.81
N TYR A 169 6.17 12.17 -6.09
CA TYR A 169 7.47 12.68 -6.50
C TYR A 169 8.48 12.71 -5.34
N GLU A 170 8.04 12.94 -4.10
CA GLU A 170 8.87 12.79 -2.90
C GLU A 170 9.41 11.36 -2.82
N GLN A 171 8.53 10.36 -3.00
CA GLN A 171 8.91 8.96 -2.95
C GLN A 171 9.90 8.59 -4.06
N MET A 172 9.76 9.15 -5.25
CA MET A 172 10.73 8.91 -6.34
C MET A 172 12.15 9.43 -6.02
N ILE A 173 12.30 10.42 -5.15
CA ILE A 173 13.62 10.86 -4.65
C ILE A 173 14.04 10.06 -3.42
N ALA A 174 13.18 10.01 -2.41
CA ALA A 174 13.48 9.39 -1.14
C ALA A 174 13.62 7.86 -1.23
N GLY A 175 12.99 7.26 -2.25
CA GLY A 175 12.90 5.82 -2.43
C GLY A 175 11.93 5.16 -1.45
N ASP A 176 11.95 3.84 -1.45
CA ASP A 176 11.21 3.00 -0.52
C ASP A 176 12.11 1.88 0.02
N SER A 177 12.45 1.97 1.30
CA SER A 177 13.32 0.98 1.96
C SER A 177 12.62 -0.37 2.15
N ALA A 178 11.28 -0.38 2.32
CA ALA A 178 10.50 -1.60 2.45
C ALA A 178 10.52 -2.42 1.15
N ASP A 179 10.58 -1.73 0.02
CA ASP A 179 10.60 -2.31 -1.31
C ASP A 179 12.00 -2.41 -1.92
N ASN A 180 13.01 -1.98 -1.16
CA ASN A 180 14.41 -1.93 -1.60
C ASN A 180 14.60 -1.07 -2.86
N VAL A 181 13.90 0.08 -2.93
CA VAL A 181 13.99 1.04 -4.01
C VAL A 181 14.75 2.27 -3.53
N ASN A 182 15.92 2.55 -4.10
CA ASN A 182 16.71 3.73 -3.78
C ASN A 182 17.59 4.15 -4.97
N TYR A 183 17.22 5.22 -5.65
CA TYR A 183 17.95 5.77 -6.79
C TYR A 183 18.87 6.93 -6.41
N PHE A 184 18.65 7.58 -5.26
CA PHE A 184 19.39 8.75 -4.83
C PHE A 184 19.90 8.57 -3.40
N LYS A 185 20.99 7.83 -3.24
CA LYS A 185 21.59 7.57 -1.93
C LYS A 185 21.85 8.89 -1.18
N GLY A 186 21.41 8.95 0.06
CA GLY A 186 21.55 10.13 0.93
C GLY A 186 20.55 11.26 0.67
N LYS A 187 19.64 11.12 -0.31
CA LYS A 187 18.57 12.09 -0.58
C LYS A 187 17.24 11.55 -0.07
N GLY A 188 16.87 11.96 1.13
CA GLY A 188 15.60 11.58 1.76
C GLY A 188 14.51 12.65 1.60
N LYS A 189 13.45 12.53 2.39
CA LYS A 189 12.26 13.42 2.38
C LYS A 189 12.62 14.90 2.53
N LYS A 190 13.50 15.26 3.48
CA LYS A 190 13.94 16.66 3.68
C LYS A 190 14.62 17.24 2.45
N PHE A 191 15.38 16.42 1.71
CA PHE A 191 15.97 16.86 0.44
C PHE A 191 14.87 17.07 -0.61
N ALA A 192 13.92 16.14 -0.75
CA ALA A 192 12.84 16.22 -1.71
C ALA A 192 11.95 17.45 -1.45
N GLU A 193 11.63 17.74 -0.20
CA GLU A 193 10.84 18.90 0.23
C GLU A 193 11.49 20.20 -0.27
N LYS A 194 12.76 20.42 0.06
CA LYS A 194 13.51 21.60 -0.39
C LYS A 194 13.67 21.63 -1.91
N TYR A 195 13.92 20.47 -2.52
CA TYR A 195 14.15 20.38 -3.97
C TYR A 195 12.90 20.71 -4.79
N TYR A 196 11.72 20.33 -4.29
CA TYR A 196 10.44 20.57 -4.95
C TYR A 196 9.75 21.87 -4.50
N GLU A 197 10.39 22.67 -3.67
CA GLU A 197 9.85 23.96 -3.25
C GLU A 197 9.38 24.78 -4.46
N GLY A 198 8.15 25.30 -4.38
CA GLY A 198 7.49 26.06 -5.45
C GLY A 198 6.94 25.24 -6.62
N CYS A 199 7.08 23.91 -6.63
CA CYS A 199 6.44 23.07 -7.65
C CYS A 199 4.94 22.92 -7.36
N LYS A 200 4.10 23.12 -8.41
CA LYS A 200 2.64 22.99 -8.34
C LYS A 200 2.07 22.01 -9.38
N THR A 201 2.78 21.76 -10.46
CA THR A 201 2.28 20.97 -11.58
C THR A 201 3.11 19.72 -11.80
N LYS A 202 2.48 18.67 -12.32
CA LYS A 202 3.16 17.42 -12.72
C LYS A 202 4.37 17.69 -13.62
N TYR A 203 4.25 18.67 -14.54
CA TYR A 203 5.35 19.06 -15.43
C TYR A 203 6.55 19.61 -14.64
N GLN A 204 6.33 20.50 -13.66
CA GLN A 204 7.40 21.06 -12.84
C GLN A 204 8.13 20.00 -12.03
N TYR A 205 7.38 19.09 -11.36
CA TYR A 205 7.95 17.96 -10.64
C TYR A 205 8.75 17.05 -11.56
N THR A 206 8.17 16.63 -12.70
CA THR A 206 8.84 15.76 -13.67
C THR A 206 10.12 16.40 -14.21
N LYS A 207 10.09 17.68 -14.57
CA LYS A 207 11.25 18.41 -15.09
C LYS A 207 12.39 18.45 -14.06
N LYS A 208 12.10 18.82 -12.81
CA LYS A 208 13.10 18.83 -11.72
C LYS A 208 13.64 17.41 -11.47
N LEU A 209 12.76 16.42 -11.33
CA LEU A 209 13.18 15.04 -11.09
C LEU A 209 14.04 14.49 -12.22
N TYR A 210 13.64 14.72 -13.47
CA TYR A 210 14.41 14.23 -14.62
C TYR A 210 15.78 14.89 -14.72
N LYS A 211 15.91 16.17 -14.32
CA LYS A 211 17.21 16.84 -14.19
C LYS A 211 18.10 16.10 -13.18
N LEU A 212 17.55 15.73 -12.03
CA LEU A 212 18.27 14.99 -11.00
C LEU A 212 18.75 13.61 -11.52
N PHE A 213 17.89 12.89 -12.27
CA PHE A 213 18.29 11.66 -12.93
C PHE A 213 19.40 11.85 -13.96
N LYS A 214 19.37 12.95 -14.76
CA LYS A 214 20.44 13.27 -15.71
C LYS A 214 21.77 13.53 -15.02
N GLU A 215 21.77 14.26 -13.92
CA GLU A 215 22.97 14.56 -13.13
C GLU A 215 23.57 13.26 -12.58
N GLN A 216 22.74 12.34 -12.04
CA GLN A 216 23.17 11.11 -11.40
C GLN A 216 23.54 10.01 -12.40
N TYR A 217 22.75 9.80 -13.45
CA TYR A 217 22.82 8.63 -14.33
C TYR A 217 23.27 8.92 -15.77
N LYS A 218 23.42 10.20 -16.13
CA LYS A 218 23.92 10.65 -17.44
C LYS A 218 23.14 10.01 -18.60
N SER A 219 23.79 9.21 -19.44
CA SER A 219 23.18 8.52 -20.59
C SER A 219 22.08 7.53 -20.20
N LYS A 220 22.14 6.95 -18.99
CA LYS A 220 21.13 6.02 -18.46
C LYS A 220 19.95 6.70 -17.74
N ALA A 221 19.89 8.03 -17.74
CA ALA A 221 18.89 8.78 -16.99
C ALA A 221 17.44 8.39 -17.33
N ARG A 222 17.13 8.23 -18.62
CA ARG A 222 15.77 7.85 -19.07
C ARG A 222 15.39 6.45 -18.60
N GLU A 223 16.30 5.50 -18.74
CA GLU A 223 16.09 4.11 -18.29
C GLU A 223 15.82 4.07 -16.78
N LYS A 224 16.67 4.71 -15.99
CA LYS A 224 16.55 4.73 -14.52
C LYS A 224 15.34 5.51 -14.02
N TYR A 225 14.94 6.55 -14.71
CA TYR A 225 13.68 7.27 -14.42
C TYR A 225 12.46 6.35 -14.64
N ILE A 226 12.39 5.68 -15.79
CA ILE A 226 11.28 4.77 -16.11
C ILE A 226 11.24 3.58 -15.16
N GLU A 227 12.40 3.00 -14.83
CA GLU A 227 12.53 1.92 -13.87
C GLU A 227 11.99 2.35 -12.50
N CYS A 228 12.47 3.48 -11.93
CA CYS A 228 12.01 4.02 -10.67
C CYS A 228 10.50 4.30 -10.67
N TYR A 229 10.00 4.93 -11.73
CA TYR A 229 8.59 5.23 -11.90
C TYR A 229 7.74 3.96 -11.84
N ASN A 230 8.10 2.92 -12.59
CA ASN A 230 7.34 1.67 -12.65
C ASN A 230 7.40 0.85 -11.38
N LEU A 231 8.46 1.03 -10.55
CA LEU A 231 8.57 0.35 -9.26
C LEU A 231 7.71 1.00 -8.18
N LEU A 232 7.51 2.32 -8.23
CA LEU A 232 6.84 3.08 -7.17
C LEU A 232 5.40 3.49 -7.53
N LYS A 233 5.07 3.60 -8.83
CA LYS A 233 3.72 3.99 -9.24
C LYS A 233 2.76 2.82 -9.11
N LEU A 234 1.68 2.99 -8.35
CA LEU A 234 0.56 2.06 -8.32
C LEU A 234 -0.22 2.16 -9.64
N ARG A 235 -0.60 1.01 -10.17
CA ARG A 235 -1.32 0.91 -11.45
C ARG A 235 -2.82 1.12 -11.24
N THR A 236 -3.40 1.96 -12.09
CA THR A 236 -4.85 2.22 -12.14
C THR A 236 -5.51 1.71 -13.42
N THR A 237 -4.70 1.12 -14.30
CA THR A 237 -5.12 0.58 -15.61
C THR A 237 -4.42 -0.74 -15.90
#